data_e5f055780c27cb806df68cb2e104071d
#
_entry.id   e5f055780c27cb806df68cb2e104071d
#
_cell.length_a   1.000
_cell.length_b   1.000
_cell.length_c   1.000
_cell.angle_alpha   90.00
_cell.angle_beta   90.00
_cell.angle_gamma   90.00
#
_symmetry.space_group_name_H-M   'P 1'
#
loop_
_entity.id
_entity.type
_entity.pdbx_description
1 polymer ?
#
loop_
_entity_poly.entity_id
_entity_poly.type
_entity_poly.pdbx_seq_one_letter_code
_entity_poly.pdbx_strand_id
1 'polypeptide(L)'
;VLGHPAGLFVLFFTEMWERFSFYGMRVLLILFLTAALTGDNPGWGWNAENAGALYGTYAMLLYITPIFGGIIADKYIGYRWAVVIGSIIMTLGHLFMAFDTQFFMYLGLGCLVIGTGFFKPNMTSILSEMYKAFPEKKDGAYTIFYMGVNAGAFFGMMLCGYLANNVGWHYGFGLAGVFMLLGTLQFWLAKPLFGTIGEVPTEEGRLAKAAAAKAELKEGEEDKPNPF
;
A
#
# COMPACT_ATOMS: atom_id res chain seq x y z
N VAL A 1 -17.21 -1.41 -16.76
CA VAL A 1 -16.41 -2.37 -17.54
C VAL A 1 -16.64 -3.75 -16.94
N LEU A 2 -16.97 -4.77 -17.77
CA LEU A 2 -17.23 -6.14 -17.31
C LEU A 2 -18.27 -6.26 -16.17
N GLY A 3 -19.27 -5.37 -16.13
CA GLY A 3 -20.27 -5.35 -15.08
C GLY A 3 -19.84 -4.74 -13.74
N HIS A 4 -18.62 -4.18 -13.68
CA HIS A 4 -18.09 -3.48 -12.51
C HIS A 4 -17.87 -1.99 -12.77
N PRO A 5 -17.90 -1.13 -11.73
CA PRO A 5 -17.55 0.28 -11.83
C PRO A 5 -16.12 0.49 -12.37
N ALA A 6 -15.91 1.56 -13.14
CA ALA A 6 -14.56 1.89 -13.65
C ALA A 6 -13.53 2.12 -12.54
N GLY A 7 -13.98 2.63 -11.40
CA GLY A 7 -13.15 2.82 -10.21
C GLY A 7 -12.47 1.53 -9.72
N LEU A 8 -13.08 0.35 -9.89
CA LEU A 8 -12.44 -0.93 -9.54
C LEU A 8 -11.12 -1.13 -10.30
N PHE A 9 -11.12 -0.84 -11.60
CA PHE A 9 -9.92 -1.01 -12.42
C PHE A 9 -8.84 0.02 -12.08
N VAL A 10 -9.25 1.23 -11.67
CA VAL A 10 -8.32 2.21 -11.12
C VAL A 10 -7.66 1.67 -9.85
N LEU A 11 -8.44 1.12 -8.92
CA LEU A 11 -7.91 0.51 -7.70
C LEU A 11 -7.02 -0.70 -8.01
N PHE A 12 -7.44 -1.56 -8.95
CA PHE A 12 -6.66 -2.72 -9.41
C PHE A 12 -5.25 -2.31 -9.88
N PHE A 13 -5.16 -1.36 -10.82
CA PHE A 13 -3.87 -0.92 -11.34
C PHE A 13 -3.05 -0.14 -10.32
N THR A 14 -3.68 0.70 -9.49
CA THR A 14 -2.98 1.44 -8.45
C THR A 14 -2.36 0.50 -7.43
N GLU A 15 -3.10 -0.51 -6.99
CA GLU A 15 -2.58 -1.54 -6.09
C GLU A 15 -1.52 -2.39 -6.78
N MET A 16 -1.70 -2.74 -8.05
CA MET A 16 -0.70 -3.49 -8.83
C MET A 16 0.64 -2.75 -8.88
N TRP A 17 0.64 -1.43 -9.14
CA TRP A 17 1.86 -0.62 -9.17
C TRP A 17 2.51 -0.49 -7.79
N GLU A 18 1.69 -0.34 -6.76
CA GLU A 18 2.18 -0.31 -5.38
C GLU A 18 2.78 -1.67 -4.99
N ARG A 19 2.11 -2.77 -5.27
CA ARG A 19 2.64 -4.12 -5.00
C ARG A 19 3.90 -4.43 -5.80
N PHE A 20 3.99 -3.98 -7.05
CA PHE A 20 5.21 -4.03 -7.85
C PHE A 20 6.38 -3.38 -7.11
N SER A 21 6.18 -2.15 -6.65
CA SER A 21 7.19 -1.37 -5.93
C SER A 21 7.59 -2.03 -4.62
N PHE A 22 6.61 -2.44 -3.84
CA PHE A 22 6.82 -3.05 -2.52
C PHE A 22 7.60 -4.37 -2.60
N TYR A 23 7.13 -5.31 -3.43
CA TYR A 23 7.78 -6.62 -3.53
C TYR A 23 9.10 -6.55 -4.29
N GLY A 24 9.21 -5.67 -5.28
CA GLY A 24 10.49 -5.39 -5.96
C GLY A 24 11.54 -4.90 -4.97
N MET A 25 11.23 -3.86 -4.20
CA MET A 25 12.12 -3.33 -3.17
C MET A 25 12.43 -4.37 -2.09
N ARG A 26 11.43 -5.12 -1.63
CA ARG A 26 11.59 -6.10 -0.55
C ARG A 26 12.64 -7.17 -0.87
N VAL A 27 12.62 -7.70 -2.08
CA VAL A 27 13.62 -8.68 -2.53
C VAL A 27 15.01 -8.07 -2.58
N LEU A 28 15.12 -6.84 -3.10
CA LEU A 28 16.39 -6.16 -3.23
C LEU A 28 17.01 -5.77 -1.89
N LEU A 29 16.20 -5.38 -0.92
CA LEU A 29 16.70 -4.86 0.37
C LEU A 29 17.66 -5.84 1.05
N ILE A 30 17.24 -7.07 1.25
CA ILE A 30 18.08 -8.08 1.92
C ILE A 30 19.28 -8.43 1.06
N LEU A 31 19.10 -8.63 -0.24
CA LEU A 31 20.18 -8.96 -1.16
C LEU A 31 21.24 -7.85 -1.17
N PHE A 32 20.83 -6.59 -1.25
CA PHE A 32 21.74 -5.45 -1.22
C PHE A 32 22.51 -5.33 0.11
N LEU A 33 21.81 -5.47 1.23
CA LEU A 33 22.44 -5.38 2.55
C LEU A 33 23.49 -6.47 2.76
N THR A 34 23.28 -7.67 2.24
CA THR A 34 24.17 -8.82 2.42
C THR A 34 25.17 -9.02 1.29
N ALA A 35 25.01 -8.34 0.16
CA ALA A 35 25.96 -8.42 -0.95
C ALA A 35 27.36 -7.94 -0.53
N ALA A 36 28.40 -8.53 -1.13
CA ALA A 36 29.79 -8.21 -0.82
C ALA A 36 30.11 -6.73 -1.03
N LEU A 37 31.04 -6.20 -0.22
CA LEU A 37 31.50 -4.79 -0.29
C LEU A 37 32.28 -4.49 -1.57
N THR A 38 32.78 -5.52 -2.25
CA THR A 38 33.63 -5.40 -3.44
C THR A 38 33.10 -6.27 -4.56
N GLY A 39 33.32 -5.88 -5.81
CA GLY A 39 32.88 -6.59 -7.01
C GLY A 39 32.18 -5.65 -7.99
N ASP A 40 31.58 -6.22 -9.01
CA ASP A 40 30.91 -5.46 -10.08
C ASP A 40 29.63 -4.76 -9.60
N ASN A 41 28.98 -5.30 -8.56
CA ASN A 41 27.75 -4.74 -8.00
C ASN A 41 27.82 -4.80 -6.46
N PRO A 42 28.60 -3.93 -5.81
CA PRO A 42 28.84 -3.99 -4.37
C PRO A 42 27.59 -3.65 -3.55
N GLY A 43 27.43 -4.35 -2.43
CA GLY A 43 26.45 -4.04 -1.41
C GLY A 43 27.09 -3.58 -0.11
N TRP A 44 26.39 -3.77 1.01
CA TRP A 44 26.90 -3.29 2.31
C TRP A 44 27.62 -4.36 3.15
N GLY A 45 27.67 -5.60 2.70
CA GLY A 45 28.41 -6.68 3.37
C GLY A 45 27.91 -7.00 4.77
N TRP A 46 26.65 -6.71 5.09
CA TRP A 46 26.07 -7.02 6.40
C TRP A 46 25.95 -8.53 6.58
N ASN A 47 26.03 -8.97 7.83
CA ASN A 47 25.66 -10.35 8.15
C ASN A 47 24.15 -10.54 8.04
N ALA A 48 23.72 -11.78 7.84
CA ALA A 48 22.30 -12.12 7.65
C ALA A 48 21.44 -11.78 8.89
N GLU A 49 22.02 -11.80 10.10
CA GLU A 49 21.34 -11.48 11.34
C GLU A 49 20.95 -9.99 11.38
N ASN A 50 21.86 -9.09 11.11
CA ASN A 50 21.61 -7.64 11.09
C ASN A 50 20.66 -7.23 9.97
N ALA A 51 20.83 -7.79 8.76
CA ALA A 51 19.93 -7.55 7.65
C ALA A 51 18.51 -8.06 7.96
N GLY A 52 18.39 -9.23 8.56
CA GLY A 52 17.14 -9.81 9.03
C GLY A 52 16.48 -9.00 10.14
N ALA A 53 17.26 -8.47 11.09
CA ALA A 53 16.76 -7.62 12.17
C ALA A 53 16.17 -6.29 11.63
N LEU A 54 16.86 -5.63 10.69
CA LEU A 54 16.35 -4.44 10.02
C LEU A 54 15.05 -4.74 9.28
N TYR A 55 15.04 -5.81 8.48
CA TYR A 55 13.86 -6.21 7.73
C TYR A 55 12.70 -6.58 8.65
N GLY A 56 12.95 -7.32 9.73
CA GLY A 56 11.93 -7.69 10.71
C GLY A 56 11.30 -6.47 11.39
N THR A 57 12.11 -5.50 11.79
CA THR A 57 11.65 -4.23 12.37
C THR A 57 10.79 -3.46 11.36
N TYR A 58 11.26 -3.33 10.13
CA TYR A 58 10.50 -2.71 9.04
C TYR A 58 9.16 -3.41 8.83
N ALA A 59 9.16 -4.75 8.72
CA ALA A 59 7.94 -5.53 8.51
C ALA A 59 6.95 -5.38 9.68
N MET A 60 7.42 -5.37 10.92
CA MET A 60 6.57 -5.15 12.11
C MET A 60 5.86 -3.79 12.04
N LEU A 61 6.58 -2.74 11.70
CA LEU A 61 6.04 -1.38 11.61
C LEU A 61 4.97 -1.26 10.52
N LEU A 62 5.08 -2.02 9.42
CA LEU A 62 4.06 -2.07 8.36
C LEU A 62 2.71 -2.63 8.81
N TYR A 63 2.66 -3.40 9.90
CA TYR A 63 1.41 -3.88 10.51
C TYR A 63 0.82 -2.90 11.52
N ILE A 64 1.66 -2.06 12.14
CA ILE A 64 1.23 -1.10 13.17
C ILE A 64 0.72 0.20 12.55
N THR A 65 1.43 0.76 11.56
CA THR A 65 1.11 2.07 10.99
C THR A 65 -0.25 2.16 10.29
N PRO A 66 -0.81 1.10 9.65
CA PRO A 66 -2.15 1.15 9.07
C PRO A 66 -3.26 1.48 10.07
N ILE A 67 -3.09 1.14 11.34
CA ILE A 67 -4.06 1.48 12.39
C ILE A 67 -4.18 3.00 12.51
N PHE A 68 -3.04 3.69 12.59
CA PHE A 68 -3.02 5.16 12.70
C PHE A 68 -3.46 5.84 11.40
N GLY A 69 -3.00 5.36 10.25
CA GLY A 69 -3.37 5.91 8.95
C GLY A 69 -4.86 5.77 8.66
N GLY A 70 -5.47 4.64 9.04
CA GLY A 70 -6.92 4.43 8.94
C GLY A 70 -7.70 5.40 9.83
N ILE A 71 -7.33 5.54 11.10
CA ILE A 71 -7.99 6.46 12.05
C ILE A 71 -7.92 7.92 11.57
N ILE A 72 -6.76 8.34 11.07
CA ILE A 72 -6.57 9.71 10.56
C ILE A 72 -7.44 9.95 9.32
N ALA A 73 -7.48 8.98 8.41
CA ALA A 73 -8.32 9.07 7.23
C ALA A 73 -9.80 9.12 7.57
N ASP A 74 -10.26 8.24 8.47
CA ASP A 74 -11.65 8.18 8.91
C ASP A 74 -12.14 9.49 9.56
N LYS A 75 -11.26 10.18 10.29
CA LYS A 75 -11.66 11.34 11.10
C LYS A 75 -11.41 12.68 10.40
N TYR A 76 -10.35 12.80 9.60
CA TYR A 76 -9.85 14.12 9.20
C TYR A 76 -9.68 14.33 7.70
N ILE A 77 -9.06 13.39 6.98
CA ILE A 77 -8.59 13.65 5.61
C ILE A 77 -9.37 12.92 4.52
N GLY A 78 -10.15 11.89 4.87
CA GLY A 78 -10.84 11.01 3.93
C GLY A 78 -9.90 10.00 3.25
N TYR A 79 -10.50 8.92 2.72
CA TYR A 79 -9.72 7.81 2.17
C TYR A 79 -8.94 8.19 0.92
N ARG A 80 -9.53 9.00 0.02
CA ARG A 80 -8.88 9.39 -1.23
C ARG A 80 -7.61 10.21 -0.99
N TRP A 81 -7.66 11.18 -0.08
CA TRP A 81 -6.48 11.98 0.26
C TRP A 81 -5.45 11.17 1.03
N ALA A 82 -5.88 10.25 1.89
CA ALA A 82 -4.97 9.35 2.59
C ALA A 82 -4.18 8.47 1.60
N VAL A 83 -4.84 7.94 0.57
CA VAL A 83 -4.17 7.17 -0.50
C VAL A 83 -3.18 8.03 -1.27
N VAL A 84 -3.55 9.26 -1.66
CA VAL A 84 -2.66 10.17 -2.39
C VAL A 84 -1.44 10.55 -1.56
N ILE A 85 -1.64 10.97 -0.31
CA ILE A 85 -0.55 11.35 0.59
C ILE A 85 0.36 10.14 0.83
N GLY A 86 -0.22 8.98 1.14
CA GLY A 86 0.52 7.74 1.35
C GLY A 86 1.36 7.36 0.13
N SER A 87 0.78 7.43 -1.07
CA SER A 87 1.47 7.09 -2.32
C SER A 87 2.60 8.06 -2.67
N ILE A 88 2.45 9.36 -2.39
CA ILE A 88 3.52 10.35 -2.56
C ILE A 88 4.68 10.05 -1.60
N ILE A 89 4.38 9.81 -0.33
CA ILE A 89 5.40 9.48 0.68
C ILE A 89 6.14 8.20 0.29
N MET A 90 5.43 7.16 -0.19
CA MET A 90 6.04 5.92 -0.66
C MET A 90 6.92 6.13 -1.90
N THR A 91 6.49 6.96 -2.85
CA THR A 91 7.28 7.31 -4.03
C THR A 91 8.60 7.95 -3.61
N LEU A 92 8.57 8.92 -2.71
CA LEU A 92 9.77 9.54 -2.15
C LEU A 92 10.64 8.51 -1.41
N GLY A 93 10.02 7.59 -0.66
CA GLY A 93 10.73 6.53 0.03
C GLY A 93 11.53 5.63 -0.93
N HIS A 94 10.93 5.17 -2.01
CA HIS A 94 11.63 4.39 -3.04
C HIS A 94 12.74 5.17 -3.73
N LEU A 95 12.51 6.47 -4.03
CA LEU A 95 13.53 7.33 -4.62
C LEU A 95 14.71 7.54 -3.67
N PHE A 96 14.48 7.74 -2.39
CA PHE A 96 15.56 7.84 -1.40
C PHE A 96 16.39 6.55 -1.34
N MET A 97 15.78 5.38 -1.39
CA MET A 97 16.49 4.11 -1.39
C MET A 97 17.36 3.88 -2.65
N ALA A 98 17.12 4.63 -3.73
CA ALA A 98 18.00 4.61 -4.91
C ALA A 98 19.34 5.32 -4.67
N PHE A 99 19.50 6.08 -3.57
CA PHE A 99 20.79 6.67 -3.19
C PHE A 99 21.56 5.74 -2.27
N ASP A 100 22.83 5.50 -2.57
CA ASP A 100 23.68 4.56 -1.84
C ASP A 100 24.28 5.17 -0.56
N THR A 101 23.41 5.52 0.39
CA THR A 101 23.84 5.95 1.72
C THR A 101 22.94 5.38 2.80
N GLN A 102 23.51 5.09 3.97
CA GLN A 102 22.73 4.60 5.09
C GLN A 102 21.61 5.56 5.50
N PHE A 103 21.90 6.86 5.49
CA PHE A 103 20.88 7.87 5.83
C PHE A 103 19.66 7.79 4.91
N PHE A 104 19.87 7.78 3.59
CA PHE A 104 18.76 7.70 2.64
C PHE A 104 18.05 6.36 2.65
N MET A 105 18.75 5.26 2.95
CA MET A 105 18.13 3.95 3.14
C MET A 105 17.16 3.95 4.32
N TYR A 106 17.55 4.42 5.50
CA TYR A 106 16.68 4.50 6.66
C TYR A 106 15.54 5.50 6.46
N LEU A 107 15.83 6.66 5.86
CA LEU A 107 14.81 7.64 5.52
C LEU A 107 13.78 7.06 4.55
N GLY A 108 14.24 6.35 3.53
CA GLY A 108 13.38 5.66 2.57
C GLY A 108 12.49 4.62 3.22
N LEU A 109 13.05 3.74 4.05
CA LEU A 109 12.27 2.75 4.81
C LEU A 109 11.25 3.42 5.73
N GLY A 110 11.61 4.50 6.43
CA GLY A 110 10.68 5.27 7.26
C GLY A 110 9.53 5.87 6.45
N CYS A 111 9.81 6.44 5.27
CA CYS A 111 8.79 6.92 4.35
C CYS A 111 7.86 5.79 3.88
N LEU A 112 8.41 4.60 3.56
CA LEU A 112 7.60 3.46 3.16
C LEU A 112 6.68 2.97 4.28
N VAL A 113 7.16 2.93 5.51
CA VAL A 113 6.37 2.57 6.69
C VAL A 113 5.19 3.53 6.88
N ILE A 114 5.46 4.85 6.86
CA ILE A 114 4.42 5.87 7.02
C ILE A 114 3.45 5.85 5.84
N GLY A 115 3.99 5.85 4.61
CA GLY A 115 3.18 5.87 3.40
C GLY A 115 2.26 4.66 3.27
N THR A 116 2.75 3.45 3.55
CA THR A 116 1.94 2.23 3.58
C THR A 116 0.85 2.31 4.63
N GLY A 117 1.12 2.92 5.78
CA GLY A 117 0.13 3.15 6.82
C GLY A 117 -1.07 3.96 6.34
N PHE A 118 -0.84 4.98 5.53
CA PHE A 118 -1.92 5.78 4.92
C PHE A 118 -2.53 5.11 3.69
N PHE A 119 -1.76 4.41 2.89
CA PHE A 119 -2.22 3.84 1.62
C PHE A 119 -3.09 2.60 1.82
N LYS A 120 -2.55 1.59 2.47
CA LYS A 120 -3.09 0.23 2.49
C LYS A 120 -4.52 0.12 3.07
N PRO A 121 -4.83 0.64 4.28
CA PRO A 121 -6.17 0.51 4.84
C PRO A 121 -7.20 1.29 4.02
N ASN A 122 -6.81 2.41 3.45
CA ASN A 122 -7.71 3.31 2.76
C ASN A 122 -8.07 2.85 1.34
N MET A 123 -7.17 2.11 0.65
CA MET A 123 -7.48 1.46 -0.62
C MET A 123 -8.60 0.43 -0.46
N THR A 124 -8.53 -0.41 0.55
CA THR A 124 -9.57 -1.41 0.83
C THR A 124 -10.86 -0.77 1.34
N SER A 125 -10.79 0.35 2.06
CA SER A 125 -11.95 1.13 2.48
C SER A 125 -12.70 1.72 1.27
N ILE A 126 -12.00 2.31 0.29
CA ILE A 126 -12.59 2.81 -0.96
C ILE A 126 -13.27 1.67 -1.71
N LEU A 127 -12.60 0.51 -1.86
CA LEU A 127 -13.17 -0.65 -2.51
C LEU A 127 -14.45 -1.13 -1.80
N SER A 128 -14.42 -1.23 -0.49
CA SER A 128 -15.59 -1.62 0.30
C SER A 128 -16.75 -0.63 0.18
N GLU A 129 -16.48 0.67 0.22
CA GLU A 129 -17.51 1.71 0.04
C GLU A 129 -18.14 1.65 -1.36
N MET A 130 -17.34 1.42 -2.40
CA MET A 130 -17.81 1.32 -3.78
C MET A 130 -18.85 0.20 -3.97
N TYR A 131 -18.73 -0.89 -3.21
CA TYR A 131 -19.61 -2.06 -3.33
C TYR A 131 -20.71 -2.13 -2.27
N LYS A 132 -20.92 -1.10 -1.46
CA LYS A 132 -22.06 -1.06 -0.51
C LYS A 132 -23.41 -1.15 -1.20
N ALA A 133 -23.53 -0.55 -2.40
CA ALA A 133 -24.75 -0.60 -3.20
C ALA A 133 -24.92 -1.90 -4.02
N PHE A 134 -23.88 -2.74 -4.11
CA PHE A 134 -23.85 -3.97 -4.92
C PHE A 134 -23.16 -5.09 -4.16
N PRO A 135 -23.68 -5.51 -2.99
CA PRO A 135 -23.03 -6.47 -2.13
C PRO A 135 -22.80 -7.83 -2.81
N GLU A 136 -23.68 -8.23 -3.73
CA GLU A 136 -23.58 -9.47 -4.50
C GLU A 136 -22.36 -9.53 -5.44
N LYS A 137 -21.77 -8.38 -5.79
CA LYS A 137 -20.58 -8.28 -6.66
C LYS A 137 -19.27 -8.06 -5.87
N LYS A 138 -19.38 -7.92 -4.56
CA LYS A 138 -18.25 -7.54 -3.70
C LYS A 138 -17.13 -8.59 -3.74
N ASP A 139 -17.46 -9.87 -3.66
CA ASP A 139 -16.48 -10.96 -3.67
C ASP A 139 -15.72 -11.04 -4.99
N GLY A 140 -16.43 -10.87 -6.12
CA GLY A 140 -15.81 -10.78 -7.44
C GLY A 140 -14.88 -9.57 -7.57
N ALA A 141 -15.26 -8.43 -6.99
CA ALA A 141 -14.43 -7.23 -6.97
C ALA A 141 -13.13 -7.42 -6.19
N TYR A 142 -13.21 -8.05 -5.01
CA TYR A 142 -12.00 -8.39 -4.24
C TYR A 142 -11.11 -9.39 -4.97
N THR A 143 -11.69 -10.37 -5.65
CA THR A 143 -10.93 -11.31 -6.49
C THR A 143 -10.14 -10.59 -7.57
N ILE A 144 -10.78 -9.68 -8.31
CA ILE A 144 -10.11 -8.86 -9.33
C ILE A 144 -9.01 -8.00 -8.70
N PHE A 145 -9.30 -7.35 -7.57
CA PHE A 145 -8.32 -6.53 -6.86
C PHE A 145 -7.08 -7.33 -6.44
N TYR A 146 -7.27 -8.53 -5.87
CA TYR A 146 -6.16 -9.40 -5.48
C TYR A 146 -5.39 -9.99 -6.66
N MET A 147 -5.99 -10.13 -7.84
CA MET A 147 -5.23 -10.45 -9.06
C MET A 147 -4.20 -9.35 -9.36
N GLY A 148 -4.54 -8.08 -9.17
CA GLY A 148 -3.59 -6.96 -9.27
C GLY A 148 -2.45 -7.07 -8.27
N VAL A 149 -2.75 -7.40 -7.00
CA VAL A 149 -1.75 -7.65 -5.95
C VAL A 149 -0.73 -8.70 -6.40
N ASN A 150 -1.20 -9.86 -6.89
CA ASN A 150 -0.34 -10.96 -7.31
C ASN A 150 0.46 -10.63 -8.57
N ALA A 151 -0.16 -9.99 -9.55
CA ALA A 151 0.53 -9.56 -10.77
C ALA A 151 1.64 -8.54 -10.44
N GLY A 152 1.34 -7.54 -9.61
CA GLY A 152 2.33 -6.57 -9.16
C GLY A 152 3.50 -7.23 -8.43
N ALA A 153 3.23 -8.15 -7.51
CA ALA A 153 4.26 -8.89 -6.79
C ALA A 153 5.17 -9.69 -7.75
N PHE A 154 4.58 -10.42 -8.68
CA PHE A 154 5.32 -11.23 -9.65
C PHE A 154 6.24 -10.38 -10.52
N PHE A 155 5.68 -9.38 -11.21
CA PHE A 155 6.46 -8.52 -12.10
C PHE A 155 7.46 -7.64 -11.35
N GLY A 156 7.13 -7.17 -10.15
CA GLY A 156 8.00 -6.37 -9.31
C GLY A 156 9.27 -7.14 -8.91
N MET A 157 9.11 -8.33 -8.37
CA MET A 157 10.26 -9.18 -8.02
C MET A 157 11.12 -9.52 -9.23
N MET A 158 10.49 -9.85 -10.35
CA MET A 158 11.19 -10.24 -11.56
C MET A 158 11.97 -9.06 -12.16
N LEU A 159 11.33 -7.93 -12.42
CA LEU A 159 11.95 -6.82 -13.15
C LEU A 159 12.92 -6.02 -12.28
N CYS A 160 12.57 -5.72 -11.02
CA CYS A 160 13.51 -5.05 -10.12
C CYS A 160 14.73 -5.94 -9.84
N GLY A 161 14.53 -7.24 -9.62
CA GLY A 161 15.63 -8.20 -9.43
C GLY A 161 16.52 -8.32 -10.66
N TYR A 162 15.94 -8.41 -11.86
CA TYR A 162 16.69 -8.44 -13.11
C TYR A 162 17.54 -7.17 -13.28
N LEU A 163 16.95 -6.01 -13.06
CA LEU A 163 17.65 -4.73 -13.24
C LEU A 163 18.77 -4.56 -12.20
N ALA A 164 18.51 -4.92 -10.96
CA ALA A 164 19.52 -4.86 -9.90
C ALA A 164 20.72 -5.74 -10.16
N ASN A 165 20.49 -6.96 -10.67
CA ASN A 165 21.58 -7.91 -10.94
C ASN A 165 22.39 -7.58 -12.20
N ASN A 166 21.76 -7.03 -13.24
CA ASN A 166 22.43 -6.81 -14.54
C ASN A 166 22.91 -5.38 -14.75
N VAL A 167 22.36 -4.40 -14.03
CA VAL A 167 22.66 -2.97 -14.21
C VAL A 167 23.17 -2.35 -12.90
N GLY A 168 22.56 -2.67 -11.77
CA GLY A 168 22.95 -2.20 -10.46
C GLY A 168 21.79 -1.98 -9.51
N TRP A 169 22.08 -2.00 -8.20
CA TRP A 169 21.08 -1.89 -7.12
C TRP A 169 20.22 -0.63 -7.23
N HIS A 170 20.83 0.52 -7.53
CA HIS A 170 20.15 1.81 -7.66
C HIS A 170 19.03 1.78 -8.70
N TYR A 171 19.28 1.12 -9.83
CA TYR A 171 18.29 0.98 -10.91
C TYR A 171 17.12 0.11 -10.50
N GLY A 172 17.38 -0.96 -9.73
CA GLY A 172 16.32 -1.81 -9.18
C GLY A 172 15.42 -1.07 -8.20
N PHE A 173 16.01 -0.34 -7.24
CA PHE A 173 15.27 0.51 -6.31
C PHE A 173 14.58 1.69 -7.02
N GLY A 174 15.24 2.31 -7.98
CA GLY A 174 14.69 3.39 -8.80
C GLY A 174 13.48 2.95 -9.61
N LEU A 175 13.51 1.75 -10.20
CA LEU A 175 12.38 1.17 -10.93
C LEU A 175 11.14 1.03 -10.04
N ALA A 176 11.31 0.55 -8.81
CA ALA A 176 10.23 0.50 -7.83
C ALA A 176 9.63 1.90 -7.59
N GLY A 177 10.46 2.93 -7.48
CA GLY A 177 10.01 4.32 -7.35
C GLY A 177 9.22 4.83 -8.56
N VAL A 178 9.67 4.51 -9.77
CA VAL A 178 8.97 4.89 -11.01
C VAL A 178 7.57 4.28 -11.07
N PHE A 179 7.44 2.98 -10.78
CA PHE A 179 6.13 2.33 -10.77
C PHE A 179 5.21 2.83 -9.66
N MET A 180 5.76 3.17 -8.48
CA MET A 180 4.98 3.83 -7.42
C MET A 180 4.48 5.21 -7.86
N LEU A 181 5.31 5.99 -8.55
CA LEU A 181 4.91 7.28 -9.13
C LEU A 181 3.78 7.11 -10.15
N LEU A 182 3.85 6.12 -11.02
CA LEU A 182 2.77 5.81 -11.97
C LEU A 182 1.46 5.52 -11.25
N GLY A 183 1.49 4.70 -10.20
CA GLY A 183 0.32 4.43 -9.36
C GLY A 183 -0.24 5.69 -8.72
N THR A 184 0.63 6.55 -8.19
CA THR A 184 0.26 7.84 -7.60
C THR A 184 -0.43 8.75 -8.60
N LEU A 185 0.16 8.94 -9.79
CA LEU A 185 -0.39 9.79 -10.84
C LEU A 185 -1.71 9.24 -11.36
N GLN A 186 -1.78 7.93 -11.62
CA GLN A 186 -2.99 7.28 -12.07
C GLN A 186 -4.14 7.48 -11.08
N PHE A 187 -3.92 7.23 -9.79
CA PHE A 187 -4.95 7.39 -8.77
C PHE A 187 -5.37 8.86 -8.63
N TRP A 188 -4.40 9.78 -8.65
CA TRP A 188 -4.68 11.22 -8.55
C TRP A 188 -5.57 11.71 -9.71
N LEU A 189 -5.22 11.36 -10.95
CA LEU A 189 -5.98 11.76 -12.12
C LEU A 189 -7.36 11.11 -12.19
N ALA A 190 -7.48 9.90 -11.65
CA ALA A 190 -8.72 9.14 -11.65
C ALA A 190 -9.67 9.47 -10.47
N LYS A 191 -9.27 10.34 -9.53
CA LYS A 191 -10.13 10.72 -8.39
C LYS A 191 -11.57 11.08 -8.76
N PRO A 192 -11.86 11.81 -9.86
CA PRO A 192 -13.24 12.13 -10.23
C PRO A 192 -14.12 10.92 -10.48
N LEU A 193 -13.56 9.76 -10.85
CA LEU A 193 -14.31 8.54 -11.09
C LEU A 193 -14.94 7.91 -9.82
N PHE A 194 -14.46 8.31 -8.65
CA PHE A 194 -14.97 7.82 -7.37
C PHE A 194 -16.19 8.63 -6.84
N GLY A 195 -16.56 9.75 -7.49
CA GLY A 195 -17.65 10.61 -7.06
C GLY A 195 -17.45 11.08 -5.61
N THR A 196 -18.36 10.74 -4.69
CA THR A 196 -18.29 11.08 -3.26
C THR A 196 -17.57 10.01 -2.41
N ILE A 197 -17.26 8.84 -2.99
CA ILE A 197 -16.61 7.74 -2.26
C ILE A 197 -15.24 8.19 -1.76
N GLY A 198 -15.00 8.05 -0.47
CA GLY A 198 -13.72 8.37 0.16
C GLY A 198 -13.40 9.85 0.29
N GLU A 199 -14.42 10.74 0.21
CA GLU A 199 -14.27 12.18 0.51
C GLU A 199 -13.96 12.43 1.98
N VAL A 200 -13.56 13.68 2.26
CA VAL A 200 -13.34 14.14 3.64
C VAL A 200 -14.65 14.01 4.40
N PRO A 201 -14.67 13.32 5.55
CA PRO A 201 -15.91 13.11 6.29
C PRO A 201 -16.43 14.43 6.87
N THR A 202 -17.69 14.74 6.55
CA THR A 202 -18.43 15.83 7.17
C THR A 202 -18.82 15.45 8.62
N GLU A 203 -19.15 16.43 9.45
CA GLU A 203 -19.60 16.15 10.83
C GLU A 203 -20.87 15.30 10.85
N GLU A 204 -21.82 15.60 9.99
CA GLU A 204 -23.05 14.81 9.80
C GLU A 204 -22.76 13.37 9.33
N GLY A 205 -21.82 13.20 8.38
CA GLY A 205 -21.41 11.89 7.91
C GLY A 205 -20.71 11.06 9.00
N ARG A 206 -19.92 11.69 9.87
CA ARG A 206 -19.31 11.02 11.04
C ARG A 206 -20.34 10.57 12.05
N LEU A 207 -21.33 11.41 12.34
CA LEU A 207 -22.43 11.08 13.24
C LEU A 207 -23.31 9.96 12.69
N ALA A 208 -23.64 9.99 11.38
CA ALA A 208 -24.39 8.94 10.71
C ALA A 208 -23.64 7.59 10.75
N LYS A 209 -22.33 7.59 10.47
CA LYS A 209 -21.48 6.40 10.50
C LYS A 209 -21.38 5.82 11.94
N ALA A 210 -21.26 6.68 12.95
CA ALA A 210 -21.27 6.27 14.35
C ALA A 210 -22.61 5.69 14.80
N ALA A 211 -23.72 6.26 14.33
CA ALA A 211 -25.06 5.75 14.60
C ALA A 211 -25.30 4.38 13.95
N ALA A 212 -24.86 4.21 12.69
CA ALA A 212 -24.96 2.93 11.98
C ALA A 212 -24.14 1.83 12.67
N ALA A 213 -22.90 2.13 13.08
CA ALA A 213 -22.06 1.18 13.81
C ALA A 213 -22.67 0.77 15.17
N LYS A 214 -23.34 1.69 15.87
CA LYS A 214 -24.06 1.38 17.11
C LYS A 214 -25.31 0.51 16.86
N ALA A 215 -25.98 0.69 15.74
CA ALA A 215 -27.12 -0.13 15.37
C ALA A 215 -26.70 -1.57 15.05
N GLU A 216 -25.65 -1.74 14.26
CA GLU A 216 -25.09 -3.08 13.95
C GLU A 216 -24.61 -3.83 15.21
N LEU A 217 -24.02 -3.12 16.18
CA LEU A 217 -23.62 -3.72 17.46
C LEU A 217 -24.83 -4.20 18.28
N LYS A 218 -25.95 -3.46 18.26
CA LYS A 218 -27.17 -3.85 18.96
C LYS A 218 -27.85 -5.06 18.32
N GLU A 219 -27.96 -5.09 16.98
CA GLU A 219 -28.49 -6.24 16.26
C GLU A 219 -27.64 -7.50 16.52
N GLY A 220 -26.30 -7.38 16.52
CA GLY A 220 -25.41 -8.50 16.83
C GLY A 220 -25.43 -8.95 18.30
N GLU A 221 -25.93 -8.13 19.25
CA GLU A 221 -26.18 -8.54 20.63
C GLU A 221 -27.54 -9.22 20.82
N GLU A 222 -28.57 -8.82 20.05
CA GLU A 222 -29.91 -9.44 20.07
C GLU A 222 -29.93 -10.82 19.41
N ASP A 223 -29.03 -11.07 18.43
CA ASP A 223 -28.94 -12.36 17.71
C ASP A 223 -28.13 -13.42 18.46
N LYS A 224 -27.61 -13.13 19.65
CA LYS A 224 -26.96 -14.15 20.49
C LYS A 224 -28.03 -14.99 21.16
N PRO A 225 -28.07 -16.33 20.92
CA PRO A 225 -29.02 -17.21 21.61
C PRO A 225 -28.80 -17.09 23.11
N ASN A 226 -29.91 -16.84 23.80
CA ASN A 226 -29.94 -16.77 25.28
C ASN A 226 -29.34 -18.06 25.84
N PRO A 227 -28.28 -18.02 26.68
CA PRO A 227 -27.60 -19.22 27.17
C PRO A 227 -28.37 -19.98 28.26
N PHE A 228 -29.70 -19.75 28.41
CA PHE A 228 -30.56 -20.49 29.34
C PHE A 228 -31.78 -21.09 28.64
#